data_b47cd7323cddf78c8e77a1bd3413df9b
#
_entry.id   b47cd7323cddf78c8e77a1bd3413df9b
#
_cell.length_a   1.000
_cell.length_b   1.000
_cell.length_c   1.000
_cell.angle_alpha   90.00
_cell.angle_beta   90.00
_cell.angle_gamma   90.00
#
_symmetry.space_group_name_H-M   'P 1'
#
loop_
_entity.id
_entity.type
_entity.pdbx_description
1 polymer ?
#
loop_
_entity_poly.entity_id
_entity_poly.type
_entity_poly.pdbx_seq_one_letter_code
_entity_poly.pdbx_strand_id
1 'polypeptide(L)'
;MDVQSPAGKRRPGFFFTAPLSTRVMTYQPKDVFYRRAKEEGYRSRAAYKLLEIDRRFHLIRPGDRVVDLGASPGGWLQVAAQLAGKKGRVLGVDIQPIEPLKEENVLVLHADVTSEECQEKIIGLLGSQADCVLSDLSPRLSGIHDADVSRSVELVRSALRIASQLLRPGGNFLVKSFVGEELKALSAELKRHFRSLQRARPESTRKGSSELYFCGQGFKKEGGFSFDPS
;
A
#
# COMPACT_ATOMS: atom_id res chain seq x y z
N MET A 1 -23.97 -20.67 -89.01
CA MET A 1 -23.25 -19.40 -88.91
C MET A 1 -22.87 -19.24 -87.50
N ASP A 2 -21.57 -19.41 -87.30
CA ASP A 2 -20.91 -19.46 -85.99
C ASP A 2 -20.77 -18.04 -85.41
N VAL A 3 -21.02 -17.87 -84.13
CA VAL A 3 -20.51 -16.72 -83.36
C VAL A 3 -19.88 -17.26 -82.09
N GLN A 4 -18.55 -17.15 -82.09
CA GLN A 4 -17.66 -17.45 -80.98
C GLN A 4 -17.84 -16.48 -79.86
N SER A 5 -17.90 -16.99 -78.60
CA SER A 5 -17.85 -16.22 -77.37
C SER A 5 -16.38 -16.11 -76.89
N PRO A 6 -15.89 -14.92 -76.44
CA PRO A 6 -14.51 -14.77 -75.96
C PRO A 6 -14.34 -15.13 -74.50
N ALA A 7 -13.16 -15.70 -74.23
CA ALA A 7 -12.69 -16.24 -72.97
C ALA A 7 -12.68 -15.23 -71.84
N GLY A 8 -13.27 -15.58 -70.71
CA GLY A 8 -13.21 -14.86 -69.44
C GLY A 8 -11.83 -14.96 -68.75
N LYS A 9 -11.16 -13.86 -68.56
CA LYS A 9 -9.94 -13.73 -67.77
C LYS A 9 -10.22 -14.00 -66.29
N ARG A 10 -9.62 -15.04 -65.75
CA ARG A 10 -9.59 -15.32 -64.31
C ARG A 10 -8.72 -14.24 -63.62
N ARG A 11 -9.27 -13.51 -62.65
CA ARG A 11 -8.52 -12.64 -61.75
C ARG A 11 -7.87 -13.50 -60.68
N PRO A 12 -6.57 -13.24 -60.29
CA PRO A 12 -5.93 -13.96 -59.20
C PRO A 12 -6.58 -13.55 -57.88
N GLY A 13 -7.03 -14.54 -57.09
CA GLY A 13 -7.54 -14.33 -55.76
C GLY A 13 -6.45 -13.91 -54.80
N PHE A 14 -6.58 -12.70 -54.25
CA PHE A 14 -5.78 -12.27 -53.13
C PHE A 14 -6.25 -13.05 -51.90
N PHE A 15 -5.44 -14.04 -51.49
CA PHE A 15 -5.59 -14.64 -50.16
C PHE A 15 -5.03 -13.65 -49.13
N PHE A 16 -5.91 -12.91 -48.44
CA PHE A 16 -5.57 -12.18 -47.24
C PHE A 16 -5.43 -13.20 -46.11
N THR A 17 -4.20 -13.63 -45.84
CA THR A 17 -3.88 -14.33 -44.61
C THR A 17 -3.77 -13.29 -43.52
N ALA A 18 -4.86 -13.05 -42.77
CA ALA A 18 -4.80 -12.33 -41.54
C ALA A 18 -3.91 -13.10 -40.55
N PRO A 19 -2.94 -12.43 -39.86
CA PRO A 19 -2.19 -13.11 -38.83
C PRO A 19 -3.16 -13.48 -37.72
N LEU A 20 -3.24 -14.75 -37.38
CA LEU A 20 -3.85 -15.27 -36.18
C LEU A 20 -3.07 -14.70 -35.00
N SER A 21 -3.53 -13.54 -34.49
CA SER A 21 -3.14 -13.03 -33.19
C SER A 21 -3.61 -14.06 -32.17
N THR A 22 -2.75 -15.02 -31.85
CA THR A 22 -2.87 -15.86 -30.67
C THR A 22 -2.71 -14.93 -29.46
N ARG A 23 -3.81 -14.32 -29.06
CA ARG A 23 -3.94 -13.70 -27.75
C ARG A 23 -3.82 -14.84 -26.74
N VAL A 24 -2.59 -15.12 -26.32
CA VAL A 24 -2.34 -15.98 -25.17
C VAL A 24 -3.10 -15.32 -24.01
N MET A 25 -4.31 -15.81 -23.76
CA MET A 25 -5.01 -15.54 -22.52
C MET A 25 -4.15 -16.16 -21.43
N THR A 26 -3.23 -15.37 -20.87
CA THR A 26 -2.61 -15.71 -19.61
C THR A 26 -3.74 -15.82 -18.60
N TYR A 27 -4.11 -17.07 -18.28
CA TYR A 27 -5.00 -17.40 -17.18
C TYR A 27 -4.33 -16.87 -15.91
N GLN A 28 -4.62 -15.63 -15.54
CA GLN A 28 -4.31 -15.14 -14.21
C GLN A 28 -5.29 -15.86 -13.28
N PRO A 29 -4.83 -16.73 -12.37
CA PRO A 29 -5.71 -17.30 -11.37
C PRO A 29 -6.43 -16.12 -10.73
N LYS A 30 -7.76 -16.05 -10.88
CA LYS A 30 -8.55 -14.96 -10.30
C LYS A 30 -8.13 -14.88 -8.84
N ASP A 31 -7.46 -13.78 -8.51
CA ASP A 31 -6.87 -13.53 -7.20
C ASP A 31 -7.91 -13.85 -6.10
N VAL A 32 -7.71 -14.94 -5.38
CA VAL A 32 -8.65 -15.43 -4.35
C VAL A 32 -8.94 -14.33 -3.33
N PHE A 33 -7.92 -13.58 -2.94
CA PHE A 33 -8.07 -12.47 -2.00
C PHE A 33 -8.87 -11.30 -2.59
N TYR A 34 -8.78 -11.06 -3.91
CA TYR A 34 -9.58 -10.03 -4.56
C TYR A 34 -11.08 -10.38 -4.54
N ARG A 35 -11.44 -11.64 -4.88
CA ARG A 35 -12.84 -12.09 -4.84
C ARG A 35 -13.38 -12.05 -3.41
N ARG A 36 -12.62 -12.59 -2.48
CA ARG A 36 -12.97 -12.60 -1.07
C ARG A 36 -13.14 -11.19 -0.51
N ALA A 37 -12.26 -10.24 -0.86
CA ALA A 37 -12.40 -8.83 -0.46
C ALA A 37 -13.73 -8.24 -0.93
N LYS A 38 -14.11 -8.52 -2.18
CA LYS A 38 -15.39 -8.06 -2.74
C LYS A 38 -16.60 -8.69 -2.03
N GLU A 39 -16.54 -9.99 -1.72
CA GLU A 39 -17.58 -10.72 -0.99
C GLU A 39 -17.75 -10.23 0.46
N GLU A 40 -16.64 -9.95 1.13
CA GLU A 40 -16.62 -9.46 2.52
C GLU A 40 -16.76 -7.92 2.62
N GLY A 41 -16.90 -7.21 1.50
CA GLY A 41 -17.13 -5.76 1.47
C GLY A 41 -15.88 -4.91 1.71
N TYR A 42 -14.67 -5.48 1.61
CA TYR A 42 -13.44 -4.70 1.66
C TYR A 42 -13.18 -3.99 0.33
N ARG A 43 -12.71 -2.75 0.40
CA ARG A 43 -12.40 -1.91 -0.76
C ARG A 43 -11.21 -2.41 -1.56
N SER A 44 -10.31 -3.14 -0.92
CA SER A 44 -9.15 -3.73 -1.58
C SER A 44 -8.71 -5.03 -0.89
N ARG A 45 -8.04 -5.88 -1.66
CA ARG A 45 -7.40 -7.09 -1.12
C ARG A 45 -6.28 -6.80 -0.10
N ALA A 46 -5.76 -5.57 -0.09
CA ALA A 46 -4.75 -5.14 0.87
C ALA A 46 -5.26 -5.23 2.32
N ALA A 47 -6.57 -5.20 2.55
CA ALA A 47 -7.18 -5.43 3.87
C ALA A 47 -6.65 -6.69 4.53
N TYR A 48 -6.49 -7.80 3.79
CA TYR A 48 -5.99 -9.05 4.36
C TYR A 48 -4.55 -8.98 4.81
N LYS A 49 -3.71 -8.14 4.18
CA LYS A 49 -2.33 -7.94 4.61
C LYS A 49 -2.29 -7.37 6.04
N LEU A 50 -3.11 -6.33 6.30
CA LEU A 50 -3.19 -5.74 7.63
C LEU A 50 -3.80 -6.72 8.65
N LEU A 51 -4.87 -7.44 8.29
CA LEU A 51 -5.46 -8.47 9.14
C LEU A 51 -4.47 -9.56 9.55
N GLU A 52 -3.69 -10.09 8.61
CA GLU A 52 -2.68 -11.11 8.86
C GLU A 52 -1.54 -10.59 9.74
N ILE A 53 -1.07 -9.37 9.46
CA ILE A 53 0.00 -8.71 10.24
C ILE A 53 -0.51 -8.43 11.66
N ASP A 54 -1.68 -7.84 11.80
CA ASP A 54 -2.20 -7.46 13.11
C ASP A 54 -2.52 -8.68 13.97
N ARG A 55 -3.06 -9.76 13.39
CA ARG A 55 -3.26 -11.03 14.09
C ARG A 55 -1.98 -11.58 14.72
N ARG A 56 -0.84 -11.34 14.10
CA ARG A 56 0.46 -11.82 14.58
C ARG A 56 1.13 -10.88 15.57
N PHE A 57 1.01 -9.57 15.35
CA PHE A 57 1.81 -8.57 16.05
C PHE A 57 0.99 -7.69 17.00
N HIS A 58 -0.35 -7.71 16.89
CA HIS A 58 -1.25 -6.89 17.72
C HIS A 58 -0.85 -5.42 17.75
N LEU A 59 -0.73 -4.82 16.55
CA LEU A 59 -0.28 -3.44 16.38
C LEU A 59 -1.35 -2.43 16.78
N ILE A 60 -2.63 -2.79 16.56
CA ILE A 60 -3.79 -1.94 16.85
C ILE A 60 -4.60 -2.56 17.97
N ARG A 61 -4.98 -1.74 18.96
CA ARG A 61 -5.78 -2.14 20.11
C ARG A 61 -7.11 -1.39 20.13
N PRO A 62 -8.14 -1.94 20.77
CA PRO A 62 -9.39 -1.21 20.99
C PRO A 62 -9.15 0.12 21.71
N GLY A 63 -9.68 1.20 21.13
CA GLY A 63 -9.50 2.56 21.64
C GLY A 63 -8.34 3.33 21.01
N ASP A 64 -7.47 2.69 20.21
CA ASP A 64 -6.32 3.33 19.61
C ASP A 64 -6.70 4.43 18.60
N ARG A 65 -5.81 5.41 18.50
CA ARG A 65 -5.78 6.41 17.42
C ARG A 65 -4.80 5.96 16.38
N VAL A 66 -5.31 5.69 15.18
CA VAL A 66 -4.55 5.12 14.07
C VAL A 66 -4.47 6.12 12.92
N VAL A 67 -3.28 6.28 12.34
CA VAL A 67 -3.06 7.03 11.09
C VAL A 67 -2.65 6.05 10.00
N ASP A 68 -3.31 6.13 8.84
CA ASP A 68 -2.97 5.34 7.64
C ASP A 68 -2.47 6.28 6.55
N LEU A 69 -1.17 6.20 6.22
CA LEU A 69 -0.49 7.00 5.21
C LEU A 69 -0.51 6.26 3.87
N GLY A 70 -1.12 6.87 2.86
CA GLY A 70 -1.39 6.22 1.58
C GLY A 70 -2.63 5.33 1.64
N ALA A 71 -3.71 5.85 2.24
CA ALA A 71 -4.87 5.08 2.64
C ALA A 71 -5.81 4.67 1.50
N SER A 72 -5.70 5.28 0.30
CA SER A 72 -6.59 4.97 -0.84
C SER A 72 -6.42 3.51 -1.32
N PRO A 73 -7.52 2.81 -1.61
CA PRO A 73 -8.94 3.19 -1.62
C PRO A 73 -9.67 3.03 -0.27
N GLY A 74 -8.99 2.71 0.84
CA GLY A 74 -9.58 2.60 2.17
C GLY A 74 -9.70 1.18 2.73
N GLY A 75 -9.07 0.19 2.11
CA GLY A 75 -9.11 -1.19 2.61
C GLY A 75 -8.47 -1.35 3.98
N TRP A 76 -7.36 -0.65 4.25
CA TRP A 76 -6.72 -0.66 5.56
C TRP A 76 -7.50 0.16 6.58
N LEU A 77 -8.15 1.25 6.16
CA LEU A 77 -9.02 2.04 7.03
C LEU A 77 -10.16 1.21 7.60
N GLN A 78 -10.80 0.35 6.79
CA GLN A 78 -11.85 -0.56 7.24
C GLN A 78 -11.35 -1.51 8.32
N VAL A 79 -10.19 -2.13 8.10
CA VAL A 79 -9.58 -3.04 9.09
C VAL A 79 -9.17 -2.30 10.36
N ALA A 80 -8.51 -1.15 10.22
CA ALA A 80 -8.08 -0.34 11.36
C ALA A 80 -9.29 0.11 12.20
N ALA A 81 -10.39 0.52 11.55
CA ALA A 81 -11.62 0.91 12.24
C ALA A 81 -12.24 -0.24 13.04
N GLN A 82 -12.25 -1.45 12.46
CA GLN A 82 -12.74 -2.66 13.14
C GLN A 82 -11.88 -2.99 14.37
N LEU A 83 -10.54 -2.95 14.24
CA LEU A 83 -9.61 -3.27 15.32
C LEU A 83 -9.61 -2.21 16.43
N ALA A 84 -9.61 -0.94 16.07
CA ALA A 84 -9.67 0.17 17.04
C ALA A 84 -11.05 0.27 17.74
N GLY A 85 -12.10 -0.24 17.09
CA GLY A 85 -13.45 -0.25 17.63
C GLY A 85 -14.04 1.14 17.82
N LYS A 86 -15.28 1.23 18.32
CA LYS A 86 -16.06 2.47 18.44
C LYS A 86 -15.39 3.58 19.28
N LYS A 87 -14.52 3.23 20.22
CA LYS A 87 -13.79 4.20 21.07
C LYS A 87 -12.51 4.69 20.43
N GLY A 88 -12.01 3.99 19.41
CA GLY A 88 -10.83 4.37 18.64
C GLY A 88 -11.14 5.44 17.60
N ARG A 89 -10.12 5.99 17.00
CA ARG A 89 -10.21 6.95 15.90
C ARG A 89 -9.20 6.58 14.82
N VAL A 90 -9.63 6.55 13.58
CA VAL A 90 -8.78 6.22 12.43
C VAL A 90 -8.78 7.40 11.48
N LEU A 91 -7.59 7.84 11.06
CA LEU A 91 -7.43 8.91 10.08
C LEU A 91 -6.65 8.38 8.87
N GLY A 92 -7.30 8.34 7.72
CA GLY A 92 -6.64 8.05 6.45
C GLY A 92 -6.17 9.32 5.76
N VAL A 93 -4.96 9.27 5.21
CA VAL A 93 -4.38 10.39 4.45
C VAL A 93 -3.90 9.88 3.11
N ASP A 94 -4.31 10.53 2.01
CA ASP A 94 -3.86 10.19 0.66
C ASP A 94 -3.96 11.42 -0.27
N ILE A 95 -3.11 11.46 -1.28
CA ILE A 95 -3.19 12.41 -2.41
C ILE A 95 -4.31 12.03 -3.40
N GLN A 96 -4.79 10.80 -3.34
CA GLN A 96 -5.95 10.37 -4.10
C GLN A 96 -7.20 10.52 -3.24
N PRO A 97 -8.34 10.88 -3.84
CA PRO A 97 -9.59 10.96 -3.10
C PRO A 97 -9.96 9.57 -2.55
N ILE A 98 -10.45 9.55 -1.33
CA ILE A 98 -10.98 8.36 -0.69
C ILE A 98 -12.49 8.56 -0.50
N GLU A 99 -13.28 7.69 -1.11
CA GLU A 99 -14.73 7.71 -0.91
C GLU A 99 -15.07 7.56 0.59
N PRO A 100 -16.09 8.24 1.09
CA PRO A 100 -16.50 8.12 2.49
C PRO A 100 -16.71 6.66 2.91
N LEU A 101 -16.25 6.33 4.11
CA LEU A 101 -16.45 5.01 4.71
C LEU A 101 -17.73 5.00 5.54
N LYS A 102 -18.26 3.80 5.80
CA LYS A 102 -19.45 3.63 6.64
C LYS A 102 -19.11 3.68 8.13
N GLU A 103 -17.86 3.46 8.46
CA GLU A 103 -17.33 3.41 9.81
C GLU A 103 -17.26 4.83 10.40
N GLU A 104 -18.05 5.09 11.43
CA GLU A 104 -18.22 6.42 12.06
C GLU A 104 -16.94 6.94 12.75
N ASN A 105 -16.02 6.03 13.09
CA ASN A 105 -14.75 6.34 13.73
C ASN A 105 -13.63 6.62 12.73
N VAL A 106 -13.92 6.71 11.42
CA VAL A 106 -12.96 6.99 10.35
C VAL A 106 -13.11 8.41 9.84
N LEU A 107 -11.98 9.11 9.80
CA LEU A 107 -11.82 10.40 9.12
C LEU A 107 -10.90 10.24 7.92
N VAL A 108 -11.07 11.08 6.92
CA VAL A 108 -10.26 11.09 5.70
C VAL A 108 -9.73 12.49 5.46
N LEU A 109 -8.43 12.60 5.19
CA LEU A 109 -7.76 13.82 4.79
C LEU A 109 -7.18 13.66 3.39
N HIS A 110 -7.65 14.48 2.45
CA HIS A 110 -7.07 14.55 1.11
C HIS A 110 -5.91 15.53 1.15
N ALA A 111 -4.69 15.01 1.22
CA ALA A 111 -3.47 15.81 1.34
C ALA A 111 -2.22 15.02 0.93
N ASP A 112 -1.14 15.74 0.62
CA ASP A 112 0.17 15.16 0.50
C ASP A 112 0.76 14.93 1.90
N VAL A 113 1.01 13.67 2.25
CA VAL A 113 1.56 13.27 3.56
C VAL A 113 2.95 13.85 3.84
N THR A 114 3.67 14.29 2.81
CA THR A 114 5.02 14.84 2.94
C THR A 114 5.04 16.32 3.33
N SER A 115 3.91 17.03 3.24
CA SER A 115 3.80 18.44 3.57
C SER A 115 3.71 18.65 5.11
N GLU A 116 4.38 19.70 5.62
CA GLU A 116 4.30 20.07 7.04
C GLU A 116 2.88 20.42 7.46
N GLU A 117 2.15 21.15 6.61
CA GLU A 117 0.74 21.49 6.82
C GLU A 117 -0.15 20.25 7.01
N CYS A 118 0.15 19.16 6.30
CA CYS A 118 -0.57 17.90 6.45
C CYS A 118 -0.38 17.32 7.86
N GLN A 119 0.83 17.38 8.40
CA GLN A 119 1.15 16.82 9.72
C GLN A 119 0.43 17.59 10.84
N GLU A 120 0.36 18.91 10.75
CA GLU A 120 -0.41 19.74 11.69
C GLU A 120 -1.90 19.41 11.64
N LYS A 121 -2.45 19.26 10.44
CA LYS A 121 -3.86 18.84 10.24
C LYS A 121 -4.14 17.46 10.82
N ILE A 122 -3.22 16.49 10.67
CA ILE A 122 -3.34 15.16 11.25
C ILE A 122 -3.46 15.24 12.78
N ILE A 123 -2.56 15.98 13.42
CA ILE A 123 -2.56 16.16 14.89
C ILE A 123 -3.86 16.82 15.34
N GLY A 124 -4.29 17.88 14.66
CA GLY A 124 -5.54 18.58 14.95
C GLY A 124 -6.77 17.68 14.84
N LEU A 125 -6.86 16.86 13.78
CA LEU A 125 -7.98 15.94 13.55
C LEU A 125 -8.00 14.76 14.55
N LEU A 126 -6.84 14.24 14.92
CA LEU A 126 -6.74 13.18 15.95
C LEU A 126 -7.01 13.69 17.36
N GLY A 127 -6.73 14.96 17.62
CA GLY A 127 -6.84 15.59 18.94
C GLY A 127 -5.74 15.17 19.92
N SER A 128 -4.82 14.30 19.51
CA SER A 128 -3.62 13.90 20.29
C SER A 128 -2.66 13.10 19.40
N GLN A 129 -1.55 12.62 19.99
CA GLN A 129 -0.62 11.72 19.31
C GLN A 129 -1.27 10.38 18.94
N ALA A 130 -0.76 9.75 17.89
CA ALA A 130 -1.22 8.45 17.41
C ALA A 130 -0.66 7.31 18.25
N ASP A 131 -1.46 6.27 18.43
CA ASP A 131 -1.07 4.99 19.03
C ASP A 131 -0.39 4.07 17.99
N CYS A 132 -0.86 4.16 16.74
CA CYS A 132 -0.33 3.38 15.63
C CYS A 132 -0.29 4.22 14.35
N VAL A 133 0.82 4.12 13.59
CA VAL A 133 0.94 4.68 12.24
C VAL A 133 1.17 3.54 11.27
N LEU A 134 0.35 3.50 10.24
CA LEU A 134 0.41 2.54 9.13
C LEU A 134 0.88 3.25 7.86
N SER A 135 1.60 2.54 6.99
CA SER A 135 1.99 3.06 5.67
C SER A 135 2.07 1.93 4.64
N ASP A 136 1.14 1.95 3.69
CA ASP A 136 1.19 1.09 2.49
C ASP A 136 1.61 1.88 1.24
N LEU A 137 2.34 2.98 1.42
CA LEU A 137 2.86 3.80 0.33
C LEU A 137 3.68 2.96 -0.64
N SER A 138 3.52 3.20 -1.92
CA SER A 138 4.18 2.47 -2.99
C SER A 138 4.73 3.44 -4.03
N PRO A 139 5.98 3.27 -4.49
CA PRO A 139 6.48 4.08 -5.59
C PRO A 139 5.74 3.75 -6.88
N ARG A 140 5.75 4.69 -7.83
CA ARG A 140 5.40 4.37 -9.21
C ARG A 140 6.47 3.44 -9.76
N LEU A 141 6.08 2.21 -10.08
CA LEU A 141 7.01 1.20 -10.56
C LEU A 141 7.55 1.59 -11.94
N SER A 142 8.88 1.60 -12.07
CA SER A 142 9.57 1.84 -13.33
C SER A 142 9.81 0.53 -14.10
N GLY A 143 9.68 -0.61 -13.44
CA GLY A 143 10.07 -1.92 -13.95
C GLY A 143 11.57 -2.22 -13.79
N ILE A 144 12.36 -1.29 -13.27
CA ILE A 144 13.77 -1.47 -12.92
C ILE A 144 13.84 -1.74 -11.43
N HIS A 145 14.15 -2.98 -11.06
CA HIS A 145 14.08 -3.47 -9.68
C HIS A 145 14.80 -2.57 -8.67
N ASP A 146 16.07 -2.26 -8.93
CA ASP A 146 16.89 -1.49 -7.99
C ASP A 146 16.39 -0.06 -7.80
N ALA A 147 15.95 0.59 -8.90
CA ALA A 147 15.35 1.91 -8.83
C ALA A 147 14.03 1.91 -8.03
N ASP A 148 13.22 0.86 -8.18
CA ASP A 148 11.97 0.73 -7.45
C ASP A 148 12.21 0.40 -5.96
N VAL A 149 13.27 -0.36 -5.63
CA VAL A 149 13.73 -0.60 -4.26
C VAL A 149 14.18 0.71 -3.61
N SER A 150 15.08 1.47 -4.24
CA SER A 150 15.59 2.74 -3.68
C SER A 150 14.46 3.74 -3.43
N ARG A 151 13.51 3.88 -4.36
CA ARG A 151 12.32 4.71 -4.15
C ARG A 151 11.45 4.22 -2.99
N SER A 152 11.32 2.90 -2.82
CA SER A 152 10.59 2.31 -1.70
C SER A 152 11.25 2.65 -0.37
N VAL A 153 12.59 2.60 -0.30
CA VAL A 153 13.37 2.99 0.89
C VAL A 153 13.14 4.45 1.27
N GLU A 154 13.14 5.36 0.28
CA GLU A 154 12.83 6.77 0.50
C GLU A 154 11.42 7.01 1.05
N LEU A 155 10.44 6.25 0.56
CA LEU A 155 9.07 6.30 1.11
C LEU A 155 9.03 5.79 2.55
N VAL A 156 9.77 4.73 2.90
CA VAL A 156 9.88 4.24 4.28
C VAL A 156 10.48 5.32 5.19
N ARG A 157 11.56 5.99 4.76
CA ARG A 157 12.18 7.08 5.52
C ARG A 157 11.23 8.25 5.72
N SER A 158 10.48 8.62 4.66
CA SER A 158 9.46 9.66 4.76
C SER A 158 8.34 9.29 5.74
N ALA A 159 7.84 8.06 5.65
CA ALA A 159 6.83 7.55 6.58
C ALA A 159 7.35 7.50 8.03
N LEU A 160 8.62 7.15 8.24
CA LEU A 160 9.25 7.14 9.57
C LEU A 160 9.36 8.56 10.15
N ARG A 161 9.77 9.56 9.34
CA ARG A 161 9.82 10.97 9.79
C ARG A 161 8.46 11.44 10.27
N ILE A 162 7.41 11.19 9.49
CA ILE A 162 6.03 11.54 9.83
C ILE A 162 5.60 10.79 11.09
N ALA A 163 5.82 9.47 11.14
CA ALA A 163 5.48 8.65 12.30
C ALA A 163 6.18 9.13 13.58
N SER A 164 7.43 9.60 13.49
CA SER A 164 8.19 10.10 14.63
C SER A 164 7.61 11.38 15.25
N GLN A 165 6.90 12.17 14.47
CA GLN A 165 6.19 13.36 14.94
C GLN A 165 4.81 13.03 15.50
N LEU A 166 4.14 12.04 14.92
CA LEU A 166 2.76 11.67 15.24
C LEU A 166 2.67 10.68 16.40
N LEU A 167 3.59 9.71 16.49
CA LEU A 167 3.52 8.62 17.47
C LEU A 167 3.76 9.11 18.90
N ARG A 168 2.93 8.62 19.82
CA ARG A 168 3.27 8.71 21.25
C ARG A 168 4.42 7.74 21.61
N PRO A 169 5.14 7.98 22.70
CA PRO A 169 6.06 6.99 23.25
C PRO A 169 5.34 5.65 23.47
N GLY A 170 5.96 4.55 23.04
CA GLY A 170 5.38 3.22 23.10
C GLY A 170 4.41 2.88 21.96
N GLY A 171 4.16 3.80 21.03
CA GLY A 171 3.31 3.56 19.84
C GLY A 171 3.91 2.56 18.86
N ASN A 172 3.10 2.14 17.88
CA ASN A 172 3.44 1.11 16.91
C ASN A 172 3.52 1.70 15.49
N PHE A 173 4.33 1.07 14.64
CA PHE A 173 4.53 1.48 13.26
C PHE A 173 4.52 0.27 12.32
N LEU A 174 3.76 0.37 11.24
CA LEU A 174 3.75 -0.61 10.16
C LEU A 174 4.09 0.10 8.86
N VAL A 175 5.11 -0.37 8.15
CA VAL A 175 5.50 0.24 6.88
C VAL A 175 5.89 -0.81 5.86
N LYS A 176 5.39 -0.63 4.62
CA LYS A 176 5.77 -1.45 3.48
C LYS A 176 7.14 -1.06 2.95
N SER A 177 7.93 -2.05 2.55
CA SER A 177 9.19 -1.90 1.82
C SER A 177 9.30 -2.96 0.73
N PHE A 178 10.26 -2.80 -0.19
CA PHE A 178 10.65 -3.85 -1.12
C PHE A 178 11.95 -4.52 -0.69
N VAL A 179 12.06 -5.81 -1.00
CA VAL A 179 13.29 -6.58 -0.76
C VAL A 179 14.37 -6.13 -1.74
N GLY A 180 15.52 -5.73 -1.23
CA GLY A 180 16.69 -5.32 -1.99
C GLY A 180 17.92 -5.18 -1.11
N GLU A 181 19.04 -4.74 -1.68
CA GLU A 181 20.34 -4.64 -0.98
C GLU A 181 20.29 -3.70 0.24
N GLU A 182 19.53 -2.60 0.14
CA GLU A 182 19.39 -1.58 1.19
C GLU A 182 18.60 -2.08 2.42
N LEU A 183 17.92 -3.22 2.32
CA LEU A 183 17.01 -3.71 3.36
C LEU A 183 17.69 -3.90 4.72
N LYS A 184 18.97 -4.30 4.75
CA LYS A 184 19.73 -4.52 5.98
C LYS A 184 20.02 -3.17 6.68
N ALA A 185 20.46 -2.17 5.92
CA ALA A 185 20.73 -0.83 6.42
C ALA A 185 19.44 -0.17 6.93
N LEU A 186 18.36 -0.23 6.14
CA LEU A 186 17.04 0.27 6.51
C LEU A 186 16.51 -0.39 7.79
N SER A 187 16.67 -1.71 7.92
CA SER A 187 16.29 -2.43 9.14
C SER A 187 17.07 -1.96 10.36
N ALA A 188 18.37 -1.68 10.22
CA ALA A 188 19.19 -1.15 11.30
C ALA A 188 18.77 0.28 11.69
N GLU A 189 18.43 1.12 10.72
CA GLU A 189 17.89 2.47 10.91
C GLU A 189 16.59 2.44 11.70
N LEU A 190 15.59 1.67 11.23
CA LEU A 190 14.29 1.53 11.89
C LEU A 190 14.43 0.99 13.32
N LYS A 191 15.34 0.03 13.56
CA LYS A 191 15.54 -0.59 14.88
C LYS A 191 15.97 0.41 15.95
N ARG A 192 16.60 1.52 15.59
CA ARG A 192 16.97 2.56 16.55
C ARG A 192 15.74 3.26 17.17
N HIS A 193 14.66 3.36 16.39
CA HIS A 193 13.45 4.09 16.78
C HIS A 193 12.44 3.25 17.56
N PHE A 194 12.56 1.92 17.56
CA PHE A 194 11.58 1.04 18.21
C PHE A 194 12.25 0.06 19.18
N ARG A 195 11.52 -0.34 20.23
CA ARG A 195 11.98 -1.38 21.18
C ARG A 195 12.08 -2.74 20.53
N SER A 196 11.15 -3.06 19.62
CA SER A 196 11.12 -4.26 18.80
C SER A 196 10.88 -3.90 17.36
N LEU A 197 11.64 -4.54 16.45
CA LEU A 197 11.42 -4.46 15.01
C LEU A 197 11.38 -5.87 14.44
N GLN A 198 10.28 -6.20 13.78
CA GLN A 198 10.10 -7.49 13.12
C GLN A 198 9.74 -7.28 11.65
N ARG A 199 9.88 -8.32 10.85
CA ARG A 199 9.49 -8.34 9.44
C ARG A 199 8.34 -9.31 9.22
N ALA A 200 7.40 -8.92 8.36
CA ALA A 200 6.27 -9.73 7.96
C ALA A 200 6.15 -9.79 6.44
N ARG A 201 5.76 -10.94 5.94
CA ARG A 201 5.34 -11.12 4.55
C ARG A 201 4.02 -11.87 4.57
N PRO A 202 2.89 -11.16 4.48
CA PRO A 202 1.56 -11.78 4.48
C PRO A 202 1.38 -12.77 3.34
N GLU A 203 0.62 -13.84 3.55
CA GLU A 203 0.26 -14.82 2.51
C GLU A 203 -0.57 -14.19 1.40
N SER A 204 -1.36 -13.17 1.75
CA SER A 204 -2.12 -12.34 0.82
C SER A 204 -1.24 -11.47 -0.10
N THR A 205 0.08 -11.42 0.09
CA THR A 205 1.00 -10.79 -0.86
C THR A 205 1.04 -11.58 -2.17
N ARG A 206 1.00 -10.90 -3.32
CA ARG A 206 1.06 -11.57 -4.62
C ARG A 206 2.31 -12.41 -4.76
N LYS A 207 2.17 -13.62 -5.34
CA LYS A 207 3.32 -14.45 -5.72
C LYS A 207 4.23 -13.66 -6.66
N GLY A 208 5.54 -13.66 -6.39
CA GLY A 208 6.53 -12.91 -7.16
C GLY A 208 6.69 -11.43 -6.77
N SER A 209 5.86 -10.89 -5.87
CA SER A 209 6.07 -9.53 -5.33
C SER A 209 7.29 -9.49 -4.43
N SER A 210 8.06 -8.40 -4.50
CA SER A 210 9.17 -8.11 -3.60
C SER A 210 8.72 -7.42 -2.29
N GLU A 211 7.41 -7.26 -2.06
CA GLU A 211 6.89 -6.58 -0.87
C GLU A 211 7.19 -7.33 0.42
N LEU A 212 7.56 -6.59 1.43
CA LEU A 212 7.61 -6.98 2.83
C LEU A 212 7.17 -5.81 3.71
N TYR A 213 6.88 -6.10 4.97
CA TYR A 213 6.49 -5.09 5.96
C TYR A 213 7.45 -5.09 7.14
N PHE A 214 7.80 -3.90 7.63
CA PHE A 214 8.44 -3.72 8.92
C PHE A 214 7.37 -3.40 9.96
N CYS A 215 7.40 -4.12 11.07
CA CYS A 215 6.53 -3.95 12.22
C CYS A 215 7.38 -3.45 13.39
N GLY A 216 7.35 -2.15 13.65
CA GLY A 216 8.02 -1.49 14.77
C GLY A 216 7.07 -1.37 15.95
N GLN A 217 7.46 -1.85 17.12
CA GLN A 217 6.66 -1.75 18.33
C GLN A 217 7.42 -1.03 19.43
N GLY A 218 6.69 -0.21 20.19
CA GLY A 218 7.25 0.54 21.30
C GLY A 218 8.18 1.66 20.85
N PHE A 219 7.62 2.65 20.15
CA PHE A 219 8.35 3.83 19.67
C PHE A 219 9.12 4.51 20.82
N LYS A 220 10.40 4.77 20.59
CA LYS A 220 11.29 5.46 21.51
C LYS A 220 11.31 6.94 21.12
N LYS A 221 10.67 7.78 21.90
CA LYS A 221 10.80 9.22 21.73
C LYS A 221 12.11 9.66 22.39
N GLU A 222 13.24 9.46 21.72
CA GLU A 222 14.51 10.07 22.14
C GLU A 222 14.50 11.55 21.80
N GLY A 223 15.03 12.37 22.69
CA GLY A 223 15.02 13.82 22.56
C GLY A 223 15.68 14.27 21.25
N GLY A 224 14.93 15.04 20.47
CA GLY A 224 15.41 15.83 19.34
C GLY A 224 15.90 14.99 18.14
N PHE A 225 15.12 14.95 17.09
CA PHE A 225 15.57 14.55 15.75
C PHE A 225 16.62 15.54 15.30
N SER A 226 17.91 15.27 15.48
CA SER A 226 18.94 15.97 14.73
C SER A 226 19.11 15.26 13.41
N PHE A 227 18.57 15.82 12.36
CA PHE A 227 18.85 15.44 10.99
C PHE A 227 20.26 15.89 10.67
N ASP A 228 21.18 14.96 10.44
CA ASP A 228 22.48 15.24 9.83
C ASP A 228 22.31 15.11 8.31
N PRO A 229 22.35 16.22 7.57
CA PRO A 229 22.20 16.22 6.12
C PRO A 229 23.57 16.05 5.42
N SER A 230 24.33 15.00 5.72
CA SER A 230 25.56 14.69 4.99
C SER A 230 25.37 13.61 3.94
#